data_54849ff740b4481fb6680fd28ec68e34
#
_entry.id   54849ff740b4481fb6680fd28ec68e34
#
_cell.length_a   1.000
_cell.length_b   1.000
_cell.length_c   1.000
_cell.angle_alpha   90.00
_cell.angle_beta   90.00
_cell.angle_gamma   90.00
#
_symmetry.space_group_name_H-M   'P 1'
#
loop_
_entity.id
_entity.type
_entity.pdbx_description
1 polymer ?
#
loop_
_entity_poly.entity_id
_entity_poly.type
_entity_poly.pdbx_seq_one_letter_code
_entity_poly.pdbx_strand_id
1 'polypeptide(L)'
;RTLLFGASSFFHITALPSTVLQRLHSLSIGSTSLSQLQSFSLNSMTSLQSLMIGSNTLTHLRSLDLSSLSTLNSISIGSDSFSGVESLRMGNNSIQVLRAFGLSDCSSGNCFTLSGQSILGNVKRIEILSNTFTSFTSFNVLGASKLQCLTIGSSSFSGNSYSTSEFRIANCSSLRSLTIGSDSFLHYSSVVVTETTYLRSLSLGNSVFQNVIHMEMKTLGLESITLENDQFPKLE
;
A
#
# COMPACT_ATOMS: atom_id res chain seq x y z
N ARG A 1 0.54 -23.31 11.42
CA ARG A 1 -0.22 -22.99 12.65
C ARG A 1 -1.16 -21.82 12.35
N THR A 2 -2.38 -21.91 12.89
CA THR A 2 -3.43 -20.88 12.67
C THR A 2 -3.82 -20.29 14.02
N LEU A 3 -3.99 -18.98 14.07
CA LEU A 3 -4.59 -18.26 15.18
C LEU A 3 -5.85 -17.56 14.69
N LEU A 4 -6.95 -17.77 15.39
CA LEU A 4 -8.24 -17.17 15.10
C LEU A 4 -8.74 -16.41 16.33
N PHE A 5 -8.98 -15.13 16.16
CA PHE A 5 -9.76 -14.32 17.09
C PHE A 5 -11.20 -14.25 16.58
N GLY A 6 -12.15 -14.64 17.42
CA GLY A 6 -13.58 -14.57 17.08
C GLY A 6 -14.06 -13.13 16.86
N ALA A 7 -15.19 -12.97 16.22
CA ALA A 7 -15.83 -11.66 16.11
C ALA A 7 -16.21 -11.12 17.49
N SER A 8 -16.21 -9.79 17.63
CA SER A 8 -16.60 -9.10 18.87
C SER A 8 -15.84 -9.58 20.12
N SER A 9 -14.56 -9.87 19.97
CA SER A 9 -13.73 -10.42 21.04
C SER A 9 -12.53 -9.52 21.37
N PHE A 10 -12.02 -9.68 22.61
CA PHE A 10 -10.78 -9.04 23.05
C PHE A 10 -10.78 -7.51 23.02
N PHE A 11 -11.88 -6.86 23.35
CA PHE A 11 -12.02 -5.40 23.36
C PHE A 11 -11.04 -4.65 24.25
N HIS A 12 -10.58 -5.27 25.35
CA HIS A 12 -9.73 -4.62 26.34
C HIS A 12 -8.24 -4.90 26.19
N ILE A 13 -7.86 -5.69 25.17
CA ILE A 13 -6.44 -5.97 24.94
C ILE A 13 -5.80 -4.76 24.26
N THR A 14 -4.74 -4.23 24.86
CA THR A 14 -3.97 -3.10 24.36
C THR A 14 -2.64 -3.50 23.69
N ALA A 15 -2.16 -4.73 23.95
CA ALA A 15 -0.96 -5.29 23.33
C ALA A 15 -1.07 -6.81 23.19
N LEU A 16 -0.50 -7.36 22.12
CA LEU A 16 -0.37 -8.81 21.90
C LEU A 16 1.11 -9.24 22.06
N PRO A 17 1.39 -10.36 22.77
CA PRO A 17 2.75 -10.84 22.93
C PRO A 17 3.29 -11.37 21.59
N SER A 18 4.32 -10.73 21.06
CA SER A 18 4.93 -11.07 19.76
C SER A 18 5.62 -12.44 19.73
N THR A 19 6.12 -12.90 20.87
CA THR A 19 6.89 -14.16 20.96
C THR A 19 6.09 -15.43 20.66
N VAL A 20 4.78 -15.41 20.93
CA VAL A 20 3.89 -16.57 20.70
C VAL A 20 3.52 -16.70 19.21
N LEU A 21 3.69 -15.65 18.43
CA LEU A 21 3.14 -15.52 17.09
C LEU A 21 4.16 -15.83 15.97
N GLN A 22 5.42 -16.06 16.30
CA GLN A 22 6.53 -16.22 15.32
C GLN A 22 6.34 -17.37 14.32
N ARG A 23 5.65 -18.44 14.69
CA ARG A 23 5.46 -19.64 13.86
C ARG A 23 4.05 -19.73 13.25
N LEU A 24 3.32 -18.63 13.23
CA LEU A 24 2.01 -18.60 12.57
C LEU A 24 2.16 -18.62 11.05
N HIS A 25 1.27 -19.39 10.41
CA HIS A 25 1.09 -19.40 8.96
C HIS A 25 -0.19 -18.67 8.57
N SER A 26 -1.17 -18.62 9.47
CA SER A 26 -2.41 -17.91 9.24
C SER A 26 -2.86 -17.18 10.50
N LEU A 27 -3.19 -15.91 10.34
CA LEU A 27 -3.78 -15.07 11.36
C LEU A 27 -5.12 -14.55 10.86
N SER A 28 -6.18 -14.82 11.61
CA SER A 28 -7.50 -14.30 11.32
C SER A 28 -8.04 -13.57 12.55
N ILE A 29 -8.45 -12.33 12.35
CA ILE A 29 -9.05 -11.46 13.36
C ILE A 29 -10.47 -11.14 12.91
N GLY A 30 -11.46 -11.59 13.69
CA GLY A 30 -12.87 -11.37 13.39
C GLY A 30 -13.29 -9.91 13.51
N SER A 31 -14.43 -9.59 12.94
CA SER A 31 -14.96 -8.21 12.95
C SER A 31 -15.18 -7.66 14.34
N THR A 32 -15.02 -6.36 14.53
CA THR A 32 -15.17 -5.62 15.77
C THR A 32 -14.30 -6.13 16.95
N SER A 33 -13.17 -6.76 16.63
CA SER A 33 -12.25 -7.32 17.61
C SER A 33 -11.02 -6.43 17.80
N LEU A 34 -10.33 -6.57 18.94
CA LEU A 34 -9.07 -5.88 19.24
C LEU A 34 -9.13 -4.36 18.99
N SER A 35 -10.29 -3.74 19.19
CA SER A 35 -10.51 -2.32 18.87
C SER A 35 -9.63 -1.38 19.69
N GLN A 36 -9.26 -1.75 20.93
CA GLN A 36 -8.41 -0.94 21.81
C GLN A 36 -6.90 -1.21 21.64
N LEU A 37 -6.52 -2.09 20.72
CA LEU A 37 -5.12 -2.42 20.51
C LEU A 37 -4.37 -1.22 19.91
N GLN A 38 -3.41 -0.68 20.66
CA GLN A 38 -2.63 0.50 20.28
C GLN A 38 -1.34 0.15 19.54
N SER A 39 -0.81 -1.05 19.80
CA SER A 39 0.39 -1.55 19.13
C SER A 39 0.20 -2.99 18.69
N PHE A 40 0.52 -3.27 17.44
CA PHE A 40 0.46 -4.60 16.85
C PHE A 40 1.67 -4.81 15.96
N SER A 41 2.63 -5.57 16.47
CA SER A 41 3.84 -5.87 15.71
C SER A 41 3.70 -7.21 15.01
N LEU A 42 3.79 -7.17 13.68
CA LEU A 42 3.86 -8.34 12.81
C LEU A 42 5.31 -8.73 12.47
N ASN A 43 6.29 -7.97 12.95
CA ASN A 43 7.70 -8.10 12.56
C ASN A 43 8.33 -9.46 12.89
N SER A 44 7.79 -10.18 13.86
CA SER A 44 8.25 -11.53 14.22
C SER A 44 7.56 -12.65 13.44
N MET A 45 6.53 -12.35 12.66
CA MET A 45 5.68 -13.35 11.99
C MET A 45 6.20 -13.70 10.58
N THR A 46 7.48 -13.95 10.44
CA THR A 46 8.14 -14.19 9.15
C THR A 46 7.64 -15.42 8.38
N SER A 47 6.91 -16.31 9.03
CA SER A 47 6.27 -17.49 8.41
C SER A 47 4.80 -17.25 8.02
N LEU A 48 4.26 -16.05 8.22
CA LEU A 48 2.85 -15.75 7.96
C LEU A 48 2.55 -15.76 6.47
N GLN A 49 1.62 -16.61 6.06
CA GLN A 49 1.17 -16.78 4.67
C GLN A 49 -0.18 -16.12 4.42
N SER A 50 -1.05 -16.07 5.43
CA SER A 50 -2.38 -15.51 5.30
C SER A 50 -2.70 -14.58 6.47
N LEU A 51 -3.16 -13.37 6.16
CA LEU A 51 -3.63 -12.38 7.12
C LEU A 51 -5.06 -11.97 6.76
N MET A 52 -6.00 -12.24 7.65
CA MET A 52 -7.40 -11.85 7.50
C MET A 52 -7.80 -10.94 8.65
N ILE A 53 -8.29 -9.76 8.35
CA ILE A 53 -8.74 -8.75 9.29
C ILE A 53 -10.20 -8.45 8.99
N GLY A 54 -11.08 -8.67 9.96
CA GLY A 54 -12.51 -8.36 9.83
C GLY A 54 -12.80 -6.86 9.88
N SER A 55 -14.03 -6.48 9.62
CA SER A 55 -14.45 -5.07 9.62
C SER A 55 -14.44 -4.45 11.01
N ASN A 56 -14.24 -3.13 11.12
CA ASN A 56 -14.19 -2.37 12.38
C ASN A 56 -13.17 -2.91 13.40
N THR A 57 -12.03 -3.36 12.93
CA THR A 57 -11.00 -4.03 13.73
C THR A 57 -9.74 -3.16 13.81
N LEU A 58 -9.02 -3.20 14.94
CA LEU A 58 -7.76 -2.48 15.15
C LEU A 58 -7.89 -0.95 14.93
N THR A 59 -9.01 -0.38 15.36
CA THR A 59 -9.35 1.02 15.09
C THR A 59 -8.48 2.04 15.83
N HIS A 60 -7.80 1.64 16.90
CA HIS A 60 -6.88 2.50 17.67
C HIS A 60 -5.40 2.30 17.31
N LEU A 61 -5.11 1.39 16.39
CA LEU A 61 -3.74 1.20 15.92
C LEU A 61 -3.25 2.44 15.15
N ARG A 62 -2.07 2.96 15.49
CA ARG A 62 -1.50 4.16 14.88
C ARG A 62 -0.56 3.87 13.71
N SER A 63 0.10 2.74 13.73
CA SER A 63 1.06 2.34 12.71
C SER A 63 0.88 0.87 12.35
N LEU A 64 0.87 0.57 11.06
CA LEU A 64 0.83 -0.78 10.52
C LEU A 64 2.11 -1.02 9.72
N ASP A 65 2.93 -1.95 10.21
CA ASP A 65 4.17 -2.36 9.55
C ASP A 65 4.05 -3.82 9.07
N LEU A 66 4.01 -4.00 7.75
CA LEU A 66 3.98 -5.28 7.07
C LEU A 66 5.34 -5.64 6.45
N SER A 67 6.39 -4.87 6.75
CA SER A 67 7.67 -4.94 6.04
C SER A 67 8.45 -6.24 6.23
N SER A 68 8.18 -6.98 7.28
CA SER A 68 8.85 -8.26 7.57
C SER A 68 8.11 -9.51 7.06
N LEU A 69 6.93 -9.35 6.46
CA LEU A 69 6.08 -10.48 6.06
C LEU A 69 6.48 -11.04 4.70
N SER A 70 7.66 -11.63 4.58
CA SER A 70 8.24 -12.12 3.33
C SER A 70 7.50 -13.31 2.71
N THR A 71 6.70 -14.04 3.48
CA THR A 71 5.96 -15.22 3.02
C THR A 71 4.46 -14.98 2.82
N LEU A 72 3.98 -13.76 3.05
CA LEU A 72 2.57 -13.43 2.95
C LEU A 72 2.08 -13.53 1.50
N ASN A 73 1.12 -14.40 1.26
CA ASN A 73 0.54 -14.65 -0.06
C ASN A 73 -0.96 -14.30 -0.14
N SER A 74 -1.59 -14.04 1.00
CA SER A 74 -2.99 -13.64 1.07
C SER A 74 -3.19 -12.61 2.18
N ILE A 75 -3.84 -11.51 1.84
CA ILE A 75 -4.28 -10.50 2.79
C ILE A 75 -5.73 -10.11 2.46
N SER A 76 -6.56 -10.04 3.48
CA SER A 76 -7.93 -9.54 3.38
C SER A 76 -8.19 -8.61 4.54
N ILE A 77 -8.68 -7.42 4.27
CA ILE A 77 -8.95 -6.38 5.27
C ILE A 77 -10.40 -5.93 5.08
N GLY A 78 -11.20 -6.06 6.13
CA GLY A 78 -12.58 -5.60 6.14
C GLY A 78 -12.71 -4.07 6.22
N SER A 79 -13.92 -3.57 5.92
CA SER A 79 -14.23 -2.14 5.98
C SER A 79 -14.01 -1.54 7.37
N ASP A 80 -13.65 -0.26 7.41
CA ASP A 80 -13.46 0.54 8.63
C ASP A 80 -12.41 -0.02 9.62
N SER A 81 -11.59 -0.97 9.15
CA SER A 81 -10.46 -1.46 9.92
C SER A 81 -9.28 -0.50 9.80
N PHE A 82 -8.44 -0.48 10.82
CA PHE A 82 -7.29 0.42 10.87
C PHE A 82 -7.65 1.91 10.75
N SER A 83 -8.86 2.33 11.13
CA SER A 83 -9.28 3.73 11.01
C SER A 83 -8.38 4.72 11.77
N GLY A 84 -7.64 4.26 12.78
CA GLY A 84 -6.64 5.04 13.51
C GLY A 84 -5.26 5.10 12.87
N VAL A 85 -4.97 4.29 11.83
CA VAL A 85 -3.61 4.19 11.27
C VAL A 85 -3.23 5.46 10.51
N GLU A 86 -2.11 6.05 10.93
CA GLU A 86 -1.52 7.24 10.32
C GLU A 86 -0.29 6.91 9.45
N SER A 87 0.33 5.75 9.67
CA SER A 87 1.51 5.29 8.94
C SER A 87 1.37 3.84 8.51
N LEU A 88 1.51 3.59 7.22
CA LEU A 88 1.54 2.26 6.63
C LEU A 88 2.90 2.03 6.00
N ARG A 89 3.56 0.93 6.37
CA ARG A 89 4.85 0.52 5.83
C ARG A 89 4.76 -0.89 5.26
N MET A 90 5.29 -1.08 4.05
CA MET A 90 5.33 -2.36 3.34
C MET A 90 6.77 -2.71 2.99
N GLY A 91 7.12 -3.98 3.10
CA GLY A 91 8.49 -4.42 3.20
C GLY A 91 9.22 -4.70 1.91
N ASN A 92 10.51 -4.87 2.08
CA ASN A 92 11.49 -5.26 1.08
C ASN A 92 11.37 -6.76 0.78
N ASN A 93 11.27 -7.15 -0.49
CA ASN A 93 11.10 -8.55 -0.96
C ASN A 93 9.88 -9.30 -0.36
N SER A 94 8.97 -8.60 0.26
CA SER A 94 7.74 -9.19 0.80
C SER A 94 6.59 -9.06 -0.20
N ILE A 95 5.64 -9.97 -0.09
CA ILE A 95 4.37 -9.91 -0.82
C ILE A 95 4.52 -10.01 -2.35
N GLN A 96 5.53 -10.72 -2.85
CA GLN A 96 5.71 -10.95 -4.30
C GLN A 96 4.62 -11.85 -4.91
N VAL A 97 3.97 -12.67 -4.09
CA VAL A 97 2.98 -13.66 -4.51
C VAL A 97 1.54 -13.16 -4.33
N LEU A 98 1.36 -12.02 -3.69
CA LEU A 98 0.03 -11.44 -3.47
C LEU A 98 -0.57 -10.99 -4.80
N ARG A 99 -1.82 -11.37 -5.07
CA ARG A 99 -2.53 -10.99 -6.31
C ARG A 99 -3.31 -9.69 -6.19
N ALA A 100 -3.78 -9.37 -4.99
CA ALA A 100 -4.51 -8.13 -4.75
C ALA A 100 -4.22 -7.59 -3.36
N PHE A 101 -4.12 -6.27 -3.26
CA PHE A 101 -4.05 -5.55 -2.01
C PHE A 101 -5.09 -4.44 -2.03
N GLY A 102 -6.06 -4.52 -1.10
CA GLY A 102 -7.16 -3.57 -1.04
C GLY A 102 -8.54 -4.22 -1.14
N LEU A 103 -9.59 -3.41 -1.25
CA LEU A 103 -10.99 -3.85 -1.26
C LEU A 103 -11.62 -3.92 -2.66
N SER A 104 -10.90 -3.60 -3.72
CA SER A 104 -11.46 -3.60 -5.06
C SER A 104 -11.20 -4.92 -5.78
N ASP A 105 -12.21 -5.35 -6.51
CA ASP A 105 -12.10 -6.48 -7.42
C ASP A 105 -11.12 -6.15 -8.55
N CYS A 106 -10.15 -7.03 -8.75
CA CYS A 106 -9.24 -6.97 -9.88
C CYS A 106 -9.76 -7.88 -10.97
N SER A 107 -10.36 -7.31 -11.99
CA SER A 107 -10.88 -8.05 -13.14
C SER A 107 -9.79 -8.57 -14.06
N SER A 108 -8.60 -8.00 -14.01
CA SER A 108 -7.46 -8.41 -14.84
C SER A 108 -6.13 -8.08 -14.17
N GLY A 109 -5.31 -9.11 -13.95
CA GLY A 109 -3.96 -8.94 -13.41
C GLY A 109 -3.88 -8.81 -11.89
N ASN A 110 -2.73 -8.40 -11.40
CA ASN A 110 -2.47 -8.17 -9.97
C ASN A 110 -2.61 -6.68 -9.66
N CYS A 111 -3.47 -6.30 -8.72
CA CYS A 111 -3.77 -4.90 -8.43
C CYS A 111 -3.39 -4.49 -7.02
N PHE A 112 -2.85 -3.29 -6.91
CA PHE A 112 -2.70 -2.56 -5.67
C PHE A 112 -3.73 -1.43 -5.65
N THR A 113 -4.68 -1.46 -4.72
CA THR A 113 -5.68 -0.40 -4.58
C THR A 113 -5.86 -0.01 -3.13
N LEU A 114 -5.68 1.26 -2.85
CA LEU A 114 -6.01 1.88 -1.58
C LEU A 114 -7.11 2.92 -1.80
N SER A 115 -8.24 2.72 -1.12
CA SER A 115 -9.34 3.67 -1.13
C SER A 115 -9.45 4.36 0.23
N GLY A 116 -9.44 5.69 0.22
CA GLY A 116 -9.43 6.52 1.43
C GLY A 116 -10.71 6.49 2.26
N GLN A 117 -11.79 5.92 1.73
CA GLN A 117 -13.07 5.94 2.44
C GLN A 117 -13.30 4.74 3.37
N SER A 118 -12.54 3.67 3.24
CA SER A 118 -12.87 2.44 3.95
C SER A 118 -11.78 1.87 4.86
N ILE A 119 -10.51 1.94 4.49
CA ILE A 119 -9.44 1.26 5.25
C ILE A 119 -8.47 2.26 5.88
N LEU A 120 -8.11 3.30 5.17
CA LEU A 120 -6.99 4.17 5.52
C LEU A 120 -7.37 5.66 5.55
N GLY A 121 -8.58 5.98 5.99
CA GLY A 121 -9.09 7.37 6.01
C GLY A 121 -8.25 8.36 6.82
N ASN A 122 -7.39 7.89 7.72
CA ASN A 122 -6.50 8.71 8.55
C ASN A 122 -5.03 8.57 8.20
N VAL A 123 -4.66 7.75 7.21
CA VAL A 123 -3.26 7.56 6.84
C VAL A 123 -2.67 8.84 6.27
N LYS A 124 -1.58 9.29 6.87
CA LYS A 124 -0.82 10.47 6.46
C LYS A 124 0.44 10.10 5.67
N ARG A 125 0.98 8.91 5.90
CA ARG A 125 2.21 8.44 5.26
C ARG A 125 2.08 6.99 4.81
N ILE A 126 2.44 6.72 3.56
CA ILE A 126 2.61 5.39 3.00
C ILE A 126 4.06 5.26 2.56
N GLU A 127 4.70 4.20 3.01
CA GLU A 127 6.05 3.84 2.62
C GLU A 127 6.06 2.40 2.10
N ILE A 128 6.36 2.24 0.82
CA ILE A 128 6.55 0.95 0.16
C ILE A 128 8.06 0.82 -0.07
N LEU A 129 8.68 -0.19 0.52
CA LEU A 129 10.11 -0.40 0.39
C LEU A 129 10.47 -0.99 -0.98
N SER A 130 11.78 -1.04 -1.28
CA SER A 130 12.28 -1.53 -2.56
C SER A 130 11.91 -3.00 -2.82
N ASN A 131 11.88 -3.41 -4.08
CA ASN A 131 11.57 -4.77 -4.55
C ASN A 131 10.22 -5.30 -4.05
N THR A 132 9.22 -4.44 -3.94
CA THR A 132 7.89 -4.78 -3.42
C THR A 132 6.85 -4.76 -4.55
N PHE A 133 5.90 -5.71 -4.54
CA PHE A 133 4.82 -5.81 -5.52
C PHE A 133 5.29 -5.91 -6.99
N THR A 134 6.40 -6.59 -7.25
CA THR A 134 7.03 -6.64 -8.58
C THR A 134 6.16 -7.24 -9.68
N SER A 135 5.15 -8.04 -9.34
CA SER A 135 4.22 -8.64 -10.29
C SER A 135 2.91 -7.86 -10.48
N PHE A 136 2.77 -6.70 -9.83
CA PHE A 136 1.55 -5.90 -9.90
C PHE A 136 1.51 -5.07 -11.19
N THR A 137 0.34 -5.03 -11.81
CA THR A 137 0.08 -4.35 -13.08
C THR A 137 -0.82 -3.14 -12.93
N SER A 138 -1.35 -2.90 -11.73
CA SER A 138 -2.17 -1.73 -11.42
C SER A 138 -1.82 -1.19 -10.04
N PHE A 139 -1.68 0.13 -9.96
CA PHE A 139 -1.45 0.86 -8.72
C PHE A 139 -2.45 2.00 -8.61
N ASN A 140 -3.34 1.92 -7.62
CA ASN A 140 -4.37 2.92 -7.41
C ASN A 140 -4.37 3.42 -5.97
N VAL A 141 -4.30 4.72 -5.78
CA VAL A 141 -4.53 5.41 -4.50
C VAL A 141 -5.62 6.45 -4.72
N LEU A 142 -6.81 6.17 -4.18
CA LEU A 142 -8.02 6.91 -4.50
C LEU A 142 -8.67 7.47 -3.23
N GLY A 143 -8.94 8.78 -3.20
CA GLY A 143 -9.70 9.39 -2.11
C GLY A 143 -8.99 9.43 -0.75
N ALA A 144 -7.68 9.24 -0.71
CA ALA A 144 -6.88 9.29 0.53
C ALA A 144 -6.68 10.76 0.97
N SER A 145 -7.74 11.39 1.45
CA SER A 145 -7.80 12.84 1.69
C SER A 145 -6.83 13.36 2.75
N LYS A 146 -6.34 12.51 3.65
CA LYS A 146 -5.35 12.87 4.67
C LYS A 146 -3.92 12.44 4.34
N LEU A 147 -3.72 11.72 3.26
CA LEU A 147 -2.39 11.28 2.82
C LEU A 147 -1.53 12.49 2.46
N GLN A 148 -0.39 12.63 3.12
CA GLN A 148 0.56 13.73 2.92
C GLN A 148 1.81 13.30 2.16
N CYS A 149 2.29 12.08 2.40
CA CYS A 149 3.50 11.56 1.80
C CYS A 149 3.27 10.14 1.29
N LEU A 150 3.67 9.90 0.04
CA LEU A 150 3.73 8.59 -0.58
C LEU A 150 5.16 8.36 -1.07
N THR A 151 5.81 7.33 -0.54
CA THR A 151 7.16 6.93 -0.92
C THR A 151 7.14 5.50 -1.42
N ILE A 152 7.69 5.26 -2.60
CA ILE A 152 7.81 3.96 -3.23
C ILE A 152 9.30 3.73 -3.49
N GLY A 153 9.83 2.64 -2.96
CA GLY A 153 11.22 2.25 -3.12
C GLY A 153 11.54 1.74 -4.51
N SER A 154 12.83 1.56 -4.76
CA SER A 154 13.34 1.13 -6.09
C SER A 154 12.89 -0.29 -6.46
N SER A 155 12.81 -0.56 -7.76
CA SER A 155 12.47 -1.86 -8.36
C SER A 155 11.11 -2.41 -7.88
N SER A 156 10.16 -1.52 -7.59
CA SER A 156 8.82 -1.87 -7.15
C SER A 156 7.82 -1.71 -8.29
N PHE A 157 6.76 -2.52 -8.30
CA PHE A 157 5.72 -2.46 -9.33
C PHE A 157 6.28 -2.54 -10.76
N SER A 158 7.31 -3.36 -10.97
CA SER A 158 7.93 -3.49 -12.29
C SER A 158 6.98 -4.08 -13.36
N GLY A 159 5.94 -4.80 -12.94
CA GLY A 159 4.90 -5.32 -13.83
C GLY A 159 5.38 -6.40 -14.79
N ASN A 160 4.48 -6.88 -15.64
CA ASN A 160 4.79 -7.75 -16.77
C ASN A 160 4.49 -7.02 -18.07
N SER A 161 5.31 -7.22 -19.09
CA SER A 161 5.32 -6.48 -20.36
C SER A 161 4.06 -6.62 -21.26
N TYR A 162 3.02 -7.30 -20.82
CA TYR A 162 1.86 -7.65 -21.66
C TYR A 162 0.52 -7.05 -21.26
N SER A 163 0.47 -6.14 -20.27
CA SER A 163 -0.78 -5.59 -19.78
C SER A 163 -0.86 -4.08 -19.93
N THR A 164 -2.07 -3.58 -20.12
CA THR A 164 -2.39 -2.17 -19.92
C THR A 164 -2.27 -1.88 -18.42
N SER A 165 -1.12 -1.43 -18.00
CA SER A 165 -0.82 -1.15 -16.60
C SER A 165 -1.03 0.31 -16.31
N GLU A 166 -1.78 0.62 -15.25
CA GLU A 166 -2.10 1.99 -14.85
C GLU A 166 -1.56 2.31 -13.46
N PHE A 167 -0.85 3.43 -13.39
CA PHE A 167 -0.52 4.13 -12.15
C PHE A 167 -1.53 5.27 -11.95
N ARG A 168 -2.33 5.20 -10.89
CA ARG A 168 -3.36 6.21 -10.64
C ARG A 168 -3.34 6.72 -9.21
N ILE A 169 -3.28 8.03 -9.06
CA ILE A 169 -3.50 8.76 -7.80
C ILE A 169 -4.59 9.79 -8.06
N ALA A 170 -5.71 9.69 -7.36
CA ALA A 170 -6.81 10.62 -7.55
C ALA A 170 -7.50 10.98 -6.22
N ASN A 171 -8.00 12.20 -6.13
CA ASN A 171 -8.71 12.71 -4.94
C ASN A 171 -7.88 12.62 -3.64
N CYS A 172 -6.56 12.81 -3.72
CA CYS A 172 -5.64 12.84 -2.59
C CYS A 172 -5.30 14.29 -2.23
N SER A 173 -6.28 15.03 -1.77
CA SER A 173 -6.21 16.50 -1.60
C SER A 173 -5.14 16.99 -0.63
N SER A 174 -4.68 16.17 0.33
CA SER A 174 -3.60 16.54 1.27
C SER A 174 -2.21 16.07 0.83
N LEU A 175 -2.07 15.37 -0.30
CA LEU A 175 -0.79 14.83 -0.75
C LEU A 175 0.16 15.98 -1.09
N ARG A 176 1.33 15.98 -0.44
CA ARG A 176 2.35 17.02 -0.57
C ARG A 176 3.61 16.52 -1.27
N SER A 177 3.94 15.24 -1.07
CA SER A 177 5.16 14.63 -1.59
C SER A 177 4.88 13.27 -2.18
N LEU A 178 5.34 13.06 -3.41
CA LEU A 178 5.37 11.78 -4.10
C LEU A 178 6.82 11.48 -4.48
N THR A 179 7.35 10.37 -3.97
CA THR A 179 8.70 9.91 -4.28
C THR A 179 8.63 8.48 -4.81
N ILE A 180 9.25 8.24 -5.96
CA ILE A 180 9.31 6.94 -6.60
C ILE A 180 10.79 6.62 -6.88
N GLY A 181 11.27 5.51 -6.32
CA GLY A 181 12.65 5.04 -6.49
C GLY A 181 12.90 4.47 -7.88
N SER A 182 14.17 4.33 -8.21
CA SER A 182 14.64 3.88 -9.54
C SER A 182 14.08 2.51 -9.94
N ASP A 183 13.98 2.27 -11.24
CA ASP A 183 13.53 1.00 -11.85
C ASP A 183 12.12 0.56 -11.42
N SER A 184 11.28 1.51 -11.03
CA SER A 184 9.90 1.24 -10.61
C SER A 184 8.91 1.57 -11.73
N PHE A 185 7.81 0.83 -11.77
CA PHE A 185 6.74 1.00 -12.77
C PHE A 185 7.25 0.88 -14.24
N LEU A 186 8.27 0.06 -14.49
CA LEU A 186 8.93 -0.05 -15.80
C LEU A 186 7.98 -0.34 -16.96
N HIS A 187 6.95 -1.17 -16.72
CA HIS A 187 6.03 -1.65 -17.74
C HIS A 187 4.65 -1.00 -17.69
N TYR A 188 4.49 0.03 -16.89
CA TYR A 188 3.24 0.78 -16.84
C TYR A 188 3.08 1.64 -18.10
N SER A 189 1.88 1.63 -18.68
CA SER A 189 1.57 2.34 -19.92
C SER A 189 0.84 3.66 -19.69
N SER A 190 0.21 3.83 -18.53
CA SER A 190 -0.56 5.03 -18.19
C SER A 190 -0.22 5.55 -16.81
N VAL A 191 -0.09 6.86 -16.70
CA VAL A 191 0.08 7.59 -15.44
C VAL A 191 -1.01 8.64 -15.33
N VAL A 192 -1.82 8.56 -14.27
CA VAL A 192 -2.89 9.50 -13.99
C VAL A 192 -2.74 10.03 -12.56
N VAL A 193 -2.45 11.33 -12.43
CA VAL A 193 -2.37 12.02 -11.14
C VAL A 193 -3.29 13.23 -11.19
N THR A 194 -4.46 13.10 -10.56
CA THR A 194 -5.52 14.11 -10.62
C THR A 194 -6.04 14.47 -9.24
N GLU A 195 -6.55 15.71 -9.11
CA GLU A 195 -7.16 16.19 -7.86
C GLU A 195 -6.24 16.05 -6.63
N THR A 196 -4.95 16.35 -6.85
CA THR A 196 -3.89 16.39 -5.85
C THR A 196 -3.43 17.85 -5.66
N THR A 197 -4.33 18.69 -5.20
CA THR A 197 -4.17 20.16 -5.17
C THR A 197 -2.99 20.67 -4.36
N TYR A 198 -2.53 19.91 -3.38
CA TYR A 198 -1.41 20.29 -2.52
C TYR A 198 -0.11 19.55 -2.82
N LEU A 199 -0.03 18.80 -3.94
CA LEU A 199 1.22 18.15 -4.34
C LEU A 199 2.27 19.21 -4.69
N ARG A 200 3.31 19.31 -3.86
CA ARG A 200 4.38 20.29 -3.98
C ARG A 200 5.69 19.72 -4.47
N SER A 201 5.95 18.46 -4.16
CA SER A 201 7.20 17.78 -4.49
C SER A 201 6.93 16.45 -5.19
N LEU A 202 7.53 16.30 -6.37
CA LEU A 202 7.58 15.06 -7.14
C LEU A 202 9.04 14.68 -7.36
N SER A 203 9.43 13.47 -6.94
CA SER A 203 10.77 12.94 -7.16
C SER A 203 10.69 11.57 -7.80
N LEU A 204 11.30 11.42 -8.97
CA LEU A 204 11.39 10.17 -9.72
C LEU A 204 12.86 9.77 -9.85
N GLY A 205 13.20 8.56 -9.43
CA GLY A 205 14.52 7.96 -9.61
C GLY A 205 14.77 7.58 -11.06
N ASN A 206 15.90 6.94 -11.35
CA ASN A 206 16.25 6.52 -12.71
C ASN A 206 15.25 5.49 -13.27
N SER A 207 15.02 5.54 -14.57
CA SER A 207 14.25 4.52 -15.29
C SER A 207 12.82 4.29 -14.76
N VAL A 208 12.19 5.31 -14.19
CA VAL A 208 10.78 5.23 -13.76
C VAL A 208 9.87 5.46 -14.97
N PHE A 209 8.81 4.67 -15.10
CA PHE A 209 7.79 4.82 -16.15
C PHE A 209 8.31 4.72 -17.59
N GLN A 210 9.25 3.81 -17.87
CA GLN A 210 9.88 3.70 -19.19
C GLN A 210 8.93 3.36 -20.35
N ASN A 211 7.77 2.76 -20.07
CA ASN A 211 6.82 2.37 -21.10
C ASN A 211 5.54 3.20 -21.13
N VAL A 212 5.50 4.32 -20.41
CA VAL A 212 4.34 5.21 -20.38
C VAL A 212 4.16 5.89 -21.73
N ILE A 213 2.96 5.71 -22.30
CA ILE A 213 2.50 6.34 -23.53
C ILE A 213 1.39 7.38 -23.26
N HIS A 214 0.77 7.32 -22.09
CA HIS A 214 -0.26 8.26 -21.68
C HIS A 214 0.02 8.82 -20.28
N MET A 215 0.09 10.15 -20.18
CA MET A 215 0.28 10.83 -18.91
C MET A 215 -0.74 11.94 -18.72
N GLU A 216 -1.47 11.88 -17.63
CA GLU A 216 -2.35 12.95 -17.19
C GLU A 216 -1.94 13.40 -15.79
N MET A 217 -1.45 14.63 -15.68
CA MET A 217 -1.13 15.25 -14.39
C MET A 217 -1.90 16.57 -14.24
N LYS A 218 -2.86 16.59 -13.32
CA LYS A 218 -3.62 17.81 -12.97
C LYS A 218 -3.33 18.19 -11.52
N THR A 219 -2.22 18.88 -11.32
CA THR A 219 -1.77 19.36 -10.02
C THR A 219 -1.59 20.89 -10.08
N LEU A 220 -2.16 21.61 -9.13
CA LEU A 220 -2.13 23.09 -9.14
C LEU A 220 -0.98 23.69 -8.33
N GLY A 221 -0.27 22.90 -7.53
CA GLY A 221 0.66 23.41 -6.53
C GLY A 221 2.08 22.87 -6.58
N LEU A 222 2.51 22.29 -7.71
CA LEU A 222 3.82 21.65 -7.80
C LEU A 222 4.94 22.68 -7.76
N GLU A 223 5.79 22.62 -6.73
CA GLU A 223 6.88 23.58 -6.47
C GLU A 223 8.25 22.98 -6.84
N SER A 224 8.40 21.67 -6.74
CA SER A 224 9.66 20.99 -6.99
C SER A 224 9.42 19.69 -7.77
N ILE A 225 10.19 19.54 -8.85
CA ILE A 225 10.24 18.31 -9.65
C ILE A 225 11.72 17.89 -9.71
N THR A 226 12.00 16.69 -9.22
CA THR A 226 13.30 16.05 -9.38
C THR A 226 13.12 14.84 -10.28
N LEU A 227 13.72 14.86 -11.45
CA LEU A 227 13.74 13.76 -12.41
C LEU A 227 15.20 13.33 -12.57
N GLU A 228 15.48 12.07 -12.31
CA GLU A 228 16.77 11.48 -12.65
C GLU A 228 16.76 11.04 -14.14
N ASN A 229 17.58 10.11 -14.56
CA ASN A 229 17.70 9.78 -15.97
C ASN A 229 16.61 8.79 -16.46
N ASP A 230 16.35 8.80 -17.77
CA ASP A 230 15.56 7.80 -18.50
C ASP A 230 14.09 7.67 -18.06
N GLN A 231 13.42 8.78 -17.72
CA GLN A 231 11.97 8.75 -17.56
C GLN A 231 11.25 9.03 -18.89
N PHE A 232 10.10 8.38 -19.04
CA PHE A 232 9.14 8.63 -20.13
C PHE A 232 9.72 8.62 -21.56
N PRO A 233 10.62 7.70 -21.97
CA PRO A 233 11.21 7.73 -23.29
C PRO A 233 10.21 7.50 -24.42
N LYS A 234 9.00 7.02 -24.12
CA LYS A 234 7.92 6.74 -25.10
C LYS A 234 6.76 7.71 -25.05
N LEU A 235 6.82 8.73 -24.19
CA LEU A 235 5.77 9.74 -24.10
C LEU A 235 5.85 10.66 -25.33
N GLU A 236 4.79 10.69 -26.15
CA GLU A 236 4.62 11.53 -27.32
C GLU A 236 3.84 12.82 -27.01
#